data_6e84309277e9b20be40c4163e71ef287
#
_entry.id   6e84309277e9b20be40c4163e71ef287
#
_cell.length_a   1.000
_cell.length_b   1.000
_cell.length_c   1.000
_cell.angle_alpha   90.00
_cell.angle_beta   90.00
_cell.angle_gamma   90.00
#
_symmetry.space_group_name_H-M   'P 1'
#
loop_
_entity.id
_entity.type
_entity.pdbx_description
1 polymer ?
#
loop_
_entity_poly.entity_id
_entity_poly.type
_entity_poly.pdbx_seq_one_letter_code
_entity_poly.pdbx_strand_id
1 'polypeptide(L)'
;MTSEKASLLGAKLLQRGRTPNTESSAVVLPVNEMPMVLTLEQLCPNPDNPRTSRNPKYDDIKASIRARGLDSVPKVTRDPQSPEDVYIFSDGGNTRYSILTELYAETGDERFRRVQCIVKPWPGRLQCVIGHLAENDVRGELSFIEKAFGIEKARAIYEEQLGREVSQRELADLLKEAGYPVHHSNISRMVATIEYLWPWMPNLLNSGMGRPQITQLIALRTAAEKAWQTFSQNVALPPEQEFNDVFGGVCRAFDDPDHYSADIFKEELIAALLKAMPDP
;
A
#
# COMPACT_ATOMS: atom_id res chain seq x y z
N MET A 1 -32.56 16.38 64.47
CA MET A 1 -31.42 16.82 63.59
C MET A 1 -30.84 15.67 62.71
N THR A 2 -31.59 14.63 62.38
CA THR A 2 -31.09 13.45 61.59
C THR A 2 -31.77 13.25 60.24
N SER A 3 -32.91 13.93 59.96
CA SER A 3 -33.66 13.79 58.72
C SER A 3 -33.10 14.62 57.54
N GLU A 4 -32.60 15.82 57.81
CA GLU A 4 -32.09 16.72 56.77
C GLU A 4 -30.74 16.27 56.17
N LYS A 5 -29.85 15.68 57.01
CA LYS A 5 -28.58 15.15 56.53
C LYS A 5 -28.73 13.89 55.63
N ALA A 6 -29.73 13.05 55.89
CA ALA A 6 -30.05 11.90 55.06
C ALA A 6 -30.63 12.31 53.69
N SER A 7 -31.46 13.36 53.66
CA SER A 7 -32.00 13.91 52.41
C SER A 7 -30.93 14.54 51.52
N LEU A 8 -29.97 15.26 52.11
CA LEU A 8 -28.85 15.88 51.40
C LEU A 8 -27.84 14.84 50.84
N LEU A 9 -27.63 13.74 51.57
CA LEU A 9 -26.79 12.65 51.07
C LEU A 9 -27.46 11.89 49.94
N GLY A 10 -28.77 11.65 50.00
CA GLY A 10 -29.56 11.02 48.96
C GLY A 10 -29.56 11.85 47.70
N ALA A 11 -29.73 13.17 47.79
CA ALA A 11 -29.68 14.11 46.64
C ALA A 11 -28.28 14.15 45.98
N LYS A 12 -27.19 14.11 46.79
CA LYS A 12 -25.81 14.06 46.27
C LYS A 12 -25.46 12.73 45.60
N LEU A 13 -25.99 11.60 46.07
CA LEU A 13 -25.81 10.28 45.45
C LEU A 13 -26.60 10.13 44.16
N LEU A 14 -27.77 10.74 44.09
CA LEU A 14 -28.57 10.77 42.85
C LEU A 14 -27.99 11.72 41.79
N GLN A 15 -27.23 12.77 42.19
CA GLN A 15 -26.50 13.62 41.24
C GLN A 15 -25.26 12.94 40.63
N ARG A 16 -24.69 11.91 41.29
CA ARG A 16 -23.59 11.12 40.72
C ARG A 16 -24.03 10.05 39.68
N GLY A 17 -25.33 9.81 39.59
CA GLY A 17 -25.90 8.87 38.62
C GLY A 17 -26.44 9.49 37.34
N ARG A 18 -26.21 10.75 37.08
CA ARG A 18 -26.49 11.32 35.73
C ARG A 18 -25.43 10.81 34.76
N THR A 19 -25.80 9.86 33.93
CA THR A 19 -25.10 9.58 32.68
C THR A 19 -24.87 10.91 31.96
N PRO A 20 -23.64 11.20 31.51
CA PRO A 20 -23.40 12.40 30.71
C PRO A 20 -24.32 12.38 29.51
N ASN A 21 -25.00 13.48 29.25
CA ASN A 21 -25.78 13.69 28.03
C ASN A 21 -24.91 13.34 26.83
N THR A 22 -25.43 12.50 25.98
CA THR A 22 -24.80 11.99 24.75
C THR A 22 -24.80 13.03 23.62
N GLU A 23 -24.70 14.32 23.93
CA GLU A 23 -24.61 15.40 22.95
C GLU A 23 -23.23 16.04 22.99
N SER A 24 -22.30 15.35 22.45
CA SER A 24 -20.88 15.61 22.14
C SER A 24 -19.95 14.65 22.88
N SER A 25 -20.01 13.39 22.57
CA SER A 25 -18.87 12.53 22.83
C SER A 25 -17.76 12.95 21.86
N ALA A 26 -16.91 13.86 22.28
CA ALA A 26 -15.57 13.95 21.72
C ALA A 26 -15.02 12.53 21.82
N VAL A 27 -14.79 11.90 20.66
CA VAL A 27 -14.27 10.56 20.60
C VAL A 27 -12.93 10.57 21.28
N VAL A 28 -12.88 10.00 22.48
CA VAL A 28 -11.63 9.87 23.23
C VAL A 28 -10.79 8.85 22.47
N LEU A 29 -9.81 9.36 21.73
CA LEU A 29 -8.83 8.51 21.09
C LEU A 29 -8.07 7.73 22.17
N PRO A 30 -7.85 6.43 22.00
CA PRO A 30 -7.15 5.62 22.97
C PRO A 30 -5.73 6.15 23.15
N VAL A 31 -5.34 6.40 24.40
CA VAL A 31 -3.97 6.81 24.77
C VAL A 31 -3.03 5.60 24.82
N ASN A 32 -3.60 4.41 25.03
CA ASN A 32 -2.90 3.12 25.10
C ASN A 32 -3.59 2.09 24.20
N GLU A 33 -2.88 1.02 23.88
CA GLU A 33 -3.47 -0.13 23.19
C GLU A 33 -4.60 -0.74 24.06
N MET A 34 -5.75 -0.97 23.45
CA MET A 34 -6.91 -1.54 24.15
C MET A 34 -7.62 -2.58 23.28
N PRO A 35 -8.04 -3.72 23.87
CA PRO A 35 -8.85 -4.70 23.15
C PRO A 35 -10.28 -4.18 22.96
N MET A 36 -10.82 -4.34 21.75
CA MET A 36 -12.21 -4.03 21.42
C MET A 36 -12.77 -5.08 20.47
N VAL A 37 -14.08 -5.31 20.55
CA VAL A 37 -14.81 -6.08 19.54
C VAL A 37 -15.46 -5.09 18.58
N LEU A 38 -15.07 -5.14 17.32
CA LEU A 38 -15.57 -4.28 16.26
C LEU A 38 -16.34 -5.13 15.24
N THR A 39 -17.31 -4.52 14.59
CA THR A 39 -18.02 -5.17 13.47
C THR A 39 -17.32 -4.84 12.14
N LEU A 40 -17.60 -5.64 11.10
CA LEU A 40 -17.02 -5.40 9.77
C LEU A 40 -17.37 -4.00 9.24
N GLU A 41 -18.51 -3.45 9.60
CA GLU A 41 -18.96 -2.12 9.21
C GLU A 41 -18.15 -0.99 9.88
N GLN A 42 -17.56 -1.29 11.05
CA GLN A 42 -16.66 -0.38 11.77
C GLN A 42 -15.20 -0.53 11.34
N LEU A 43 -14.90 -1.49 10.47
CA LEU A 43 -13.56 -1.76 9.97
C LEU A 43 -13.44 -1.32 8.51
N CYS A 44 -12.28 -0.80 8.16
CA CYS A 44 -11.95 -0.43 6.80
C CYS A 44 -10.52 -0.89 6.46
N PRO A 45 -10.27 -1.37 5.25
CA PRO A 45 -8.92 -1.59 4.77
C PRO A 45 -8.10 -0.30 4.86
N ASN A 46 -6.80 -0.43 5.12
CA ASN A 46 -5.92 0.73 5.06
C ASN A 46 -5.84 1.23 3.61
N PRO A 47 -6.24 2.48 3.32
CA PRO A 47 -6.22 3.03 1.96
C PRO A 47 -4.80 3.23 1.43
N ASP A 48 -3.81 3.33 2.31
CA ASP A 48 -2.40 3.52 1.98
C ASP A 48 -1.62 2.18 1.93
N ASN A 49 -2.34 1.04 1.86
CA ASN A 49 -1.71 -0.27 1.72
C ASN A 49 -0.97 -0.38 0.37
N PRO A 50 0.35 -0.67 0.37
CA PRO A 50 1.13 -0.78 -0.86
C PRO A 50 0.77 -2.00 -1.72
N ARG A 51 0.11 -3.01 -1.15
CA ARG A 51 -0.27 -4.22 -1.90
C ARG A 51 -1.40 -3.93 -2.88
N THR A 52 -1.14 -4.14 -4.15
CA THR A 52 -2.08 -3.96 -5.26
C THR A 52 -2.66 -5.27 -5.78
N SER A 53 -2.00 -6.39 -5.51
CA SER A 53 -2.39 -7.72 -5.96
C SER A 53 -3.05 -8.55 -4.85
N ARG A 54 -3.88 -9.53 -5.25
CA ARG A 54 -4.43 -10.52 -4.32
C ARG A 54 -3.28 -11.34 -3.72
N ASN A 55 -3.37 -11.60 -2.40
CA ASN A 55 -2.38 -12.44 -1.73
C ASN A 55 -2.34 -13.84 -2.36
N PRO A 56 -1.18 -14.35 -2.81
CA PRO A 56 -1.07 -15.69 -3.40
C PRO A 56 -1.61 -16.81 -2.51
N LYS A 57 -1.56 -16.63 -1.19
CA LYS A 57 -2.06 -17.59 -0.18
C LYS A 57 -3.50 -17.29 0.28
N TYR A 58 -4.24 -16.48 -0.50
CA TYR A 58 -5.57 -16.03 -0.08
C TYR A 58 -6.51 -17.19 0.25
N ASP A 59 -6.57 -18.20 -0.62
CA ASP A 59 -7.50 -19.31 -0.48
C ASP A 59 -7.11 -20.24 0.69
N ASP A 60 -5.81 -20.45 0.93
CA ASP A 60 -5.31 -21.19 2.09
C ASP A 60 -5.65 -20.47 3.41
N ILE A 61 -5.44 -19.14 3.43
CA ILE A 61 -5.79 -18.29 4.58
C ILE A 61 -7.31 -18.32 4.81
N LYS A 62 -8.11 -18.26 3.75
CA LYS A 62 -9.58 -18.34 3.84
C LYS A 62 -10.05 -19.66 4.40
N ALA A 63 -9.47 -20.77 3.95
CA ALA A 63 -9.77 -22.11 4.48
C ALA A 63 -9.41 -22.21 5.98
N SER A 64 -8.26 -21.68 6.38
CA SER A 64 -7.82 -21.63 7.77
C SER A 64 -8.78 -20.81 8.65
N ILE A 65 -9.15 -19.59 8.22
CA ILE A 65 -10.07 -18.70 8.97
C ILE A 65 -11.46 -19.33 9.06
N ARG A 66 -11.94 -19.97 8.00
CA ARG A 66 -13.22 -20.68 8.01
C ARG A 66 -13.25 -21.79 9.07
N ALA A 67 -12.17 -22.53 9.19
CA ALA A 67 -12.07 -23.68 10.09
C ALA A 67 -11.85 -23.26 11.56
N ARG A 68 -10.96 -22.32 11.81
CA ARG A 68 -10.44 -22.02 13.15
C ARG A 68 -10.68 -20.58 13.64
N GLY A 69 -11.13 -19.69 12.76
CA GLY A 69 -11.17 -18.25 13.02
C GLY A 69 -9.81 -17.58 12.79
N LEU A 70 -9.66 -16.36 13.33
CA LEU A 70 -8.41 -15.62 13.23
C LEU A 70 -7.37 -16.16 14.23
N ASP A 71 -6.22 -16.56 13.75
CA ASP A 71 -5.09 -17.01 14.59
C ASP A 71 -4.39 -15.86 15.33
N SER A 72 -4.52 -14.63 14.84
CA SER A 72 -3.93 -13.45 15.45
C SER A 72 -4.92 -12.28 15.49
N VAL A 73 -4.92 -11.57 16.61
CA VAL A 73 -5.78 -10.40 16.80
C VAL A 73 -5.27 -9.25 15.93
N PRO A 74 -6.07 -8.72 15.00
CA PRO A 74 -5.67 -7.61 14.16
C PRO A 74 -5.53 -6.32 14.97
N LYS A 75 -4.57 -5.50 14.57
CA LYS A 75 -4.33 -4.19 15.15
C LYS A 75 -4.95 -3.14 14.25
N VAL A 76 -5.71 -2.25 14.86
CA VAL A 76 -6.43 -1.19 14.17
C VAL A 76 -6.21 0.15 14.85
N THR A 77 -6.40 1.21 14.10
CA THR A 77 -6.29 2.57 14.60
C THR A 77 -7.38 3.44 13.97
N ARG A 78 -7.62 4.60 14.51
CA ARG A 78 -8.60 5.54 13.99
C ARG A 78 -7.91 6.85 13.62
N ASP A 79 -8.10 7.28 12.38
CA ASP A 79 -7.69 8.60 11.94
C ASP A 79 -8.58 9.67 12.61
N PRO A 80 -8.02 10.61 13.39
CA PRO A 80 -8.78 11.67 14.02
C PRO A 80 -9.50 12.61 13.04
N GLN A 81 -9.03 12.66 11.81
CA GLN A 81 -9.62 13.50 10.75
C GLN A 81 -10.75 12.79 9.98
N SER A 82 -10.91 11.48 10.21
CA SER A 82 -12.03 10.75 9.60
C SER A 82 -13.35 11.17 10.25
N PRO A 83 -14.37 11.57 9.47
CA PRO A 83 -15.68 11.96 9.99
C PRO A 83 -16.49 10.79 10.55
N GLU A 84 -16.13 9.57 10.18
CA GLU A 84 -16.85 8.35 10.51
C GLU A 84 -16.19 7.62 11.68
N ASP A 85 -16.98 6.86 12.45
CA ASP A 85 -16.46 5.98 13.51
C ASP A 85 -15.95 4.65 12.93
N VAL A 86 -14.93 4.77 12.07
CA VAL A 86 -14.33 3.67 11.32
C VAL A 86 -12.87 3.52 11.72
N TYR A 87 -12.46 2.27 11.91
CA TYR A 87 -11.10 1.88 12.26
C TYR A 87 -10.40 1.27 11.07
N ILE A 88 -9.18 1.71 10.79
CA ILE A 88 -8.34 1.18 9.72
C ILE A 88 -7.31 0.21 10.29
N PHE A 89 -6.93 -0.79 9.51
CA PHE A 89 -5.84 -1.71 9.89
C PHE A 89 -4.51 -0.98 9.89
N SER A 90 -3.79 -1.03 11.03
CA SER A 90 -2.51 -0.33 11.21
C SER A 90 -1.30 -1.15 10.78
N ASP A 91 -1.31 -2.45 11.06
CA ASP A 91 -0.17 -3.35 10.89
C ASP A 91 -0.57 -4.57 10.05
N GLY A 92 -0.98 -4.38 8.81
CA GLY A 92 -1.54 -5.45 7.98
C GLY A 92 -2.96 -5.85 8.41
N GLY A 93 -3.60 -6.73 7.64
CA GLY A 93 -4.96 -7.21 7.95
C GLY A 93 -5.96 -7.03 6.81
N ASN A 94 -5.62 -6.28 5.76
CA ASN A 94 -6.53 -6.06 4.63
C ASN A 94 -6.98 -7.39 3.98
N THR A 95 -6.07 -8.35 3.79
CA THR A 95 -6.42 -9.68 3.28
C THR A 95 -7.40 -10.40 4.20
N ARG A 96 -7.15 -10.36 5.52
CA ARG A 96 -8.04 -10.98 6.52
C ARG A 96 -9.40 -10.32 6.55
N TYR A 97 -9.47 -8.99 6.44
CA TYR A 97 -10.73 -8.26 6.33
C TYR A 97 -11.54 -8.69 5.11
N SER A 98 -10.93 -8.75 3.93
CA SER A 98 -11.60 -9.22 2.71
C SER A 98 -12.14 -10.66 2.88
N ILE A 99 -11.34 -11.54 3.48
CA ILE A 99 -11.73 -12.91 3.76
C ILE A 99 -12.91 -12.98 4.73
N LEU A 100 -12.89 -12.21 5.82
CA LEU A 100 -13.99 -12.18 6.79
C LEU A 100 -15.27 -11.66 6.16
N THR A 101 -15.18 -10.63 5.32
CA THR A 101 -16.33 -10.09 4.57
C THR A 101 -16.93 -11.12 3.63
N GLU A 102 -16.10 -11.85 2.88
CA GLU A 102 -16.55 -12.94 2.01
C GLU A 102 -17.22 -14.08 2.83
N LEU A 103 -16.56 -14.51 3.92
CA LEU A 103 -17.09 -15.60 4.76
C LEU A 103 -18.40 -15.22 5.43
N TYR A 104 -18.55 -13.98 5.88
CA TYR A 104 -19.82 -13.50 6.43
C TYR A 104 -20.91 -13.46 5.37
N ALA A 105 -20.61 -12.97 4.16
CA ALA A 105 -21.56 -12.96 3.05
C ALA A 105 -21.99 -14.38 2.63
N GLU A 106 -21.07 -15.34 2.66
CA GLU A 106 -21.36 -16.75 2.31
C GLU A 106 -22.17 -17.50 3.36
N THR A 107 -21.94 -17.23 4.65
CA THR A 107 -22.43 -18.06 5.75
C THR A 107 -23.45 -17.38 6.65
N GLY A 108 -23.45 -16.04 6.73
CA GLY A 108 -24.24 -15.29 7.71
C GLY A 108 -23.79 -15.50 9.16
N ASP A 109 -22.64 -16.13 9.39
CA ASP A 109 -22.14 -16.46 10.73
C ASP A 109 -21.52 -15.21 11.40
N GLU A 110 -22.12 -14.78 12.51
CA GLU A 110 -21.71 -13.61 13.29
C GLU A 110 -20.25 -13.67 13.81
N ARG A 111 -19.66 -14.86 13.91
CA ARG A 111 -18.23 -14.99 14.27
C ARG A 111 -17.28 -14.35 13.26
N PHE A 112 -17.71 -14.21 11.99
CA PHE A 112 -16.94 -13.54 10.94
C PHE A 112 -17.21 -12.05 10.89
N ARG A 113 -18.36 -11.59 11.44
CA ARG A 113 -18.72 -10.17 11.48
C ARG A 113 -18.13 -9.46 12.68
N ARG A 114 -18.07 -10.12 13.85
CA ARG A 114 -17.55 -9.55 15.09
C ARG A 114 -16.09 -9.91 15.26
N VAL A 115 -15.22 -8.94 15.10
CA VAL A 115 -13.79 -9.13 15.10
C VAL A 115 -13.19 -8.56 16.38
N GLN A 116 -12.51 -9.41 17.15
CA GLN A 116 -11.70 -8.93 18.26
C GLN A 116 -10.47 -8.22 17.70
N CYS A 117 -10.27 -6.96 18.06
CA CYS A 117 -9.18 -6.12 17.60
C CYS A 117 -8.41 -5.51 18.77
N ILE A 118 -7.17 -5.12 18.54
CA ILE A 118 -6.43 -4.23 19.42
C ILE A 118 -6.44 -2.85 18.78
N VAL A 119 -7.10 -1.90 19.44
CA VAL A 119 -7.11 -0.51 18.99
C VAL A 119 -5.86 0.17 19.52
N LYS A 120 -5.08 0.75 18.61
CA LYS A 120 -3.86 1.51 18.90
C LYS A 120 -4.11 3.01 18.82
N PRO A 121 -3.35 3.84 19.56
CA PRO A 121 -3.28 5.27 19.30
C PRO A 121 -2.95 5.56 17.84
N TRP A 122 -3.48 6.64 17.30
CA TRP A 122 -3.17 7.08 15.94
C TRP A 122 -1.70 7.50 15.81
N PRO A 123 -0.88 6.78 15.03
CA PRO A 123 0.53 7.11 14.89
C PRO A 123 0.81 8.19 13.85
N GLY A 124 -0.23 8.60 13.10
CA GLY A 124 -0.10 9.42 11.90
C GLY A 124 -0.07 8.59 10.62
N ARG A 125 -0.56 9.20 9.54
CA ARG A 125 -0.69 8.55 8.23
C ARG A 125 0.65 8.00 7.70
N LEU A 126 1.71 8.81 7.81
CA LEU A 126 3.06 8.42 7.39
C LEU A 126 3.55 7.17 8.13
N GLN A 127 3.39 7.13 9.46
CA GLN A 127 3.82 6.00 10.27
C GLN A 127 3.02 4.73 9.98
N CYS A 128 1.77 4.84 9.57
CA CYS A 128 1.00 3.70 9.08
C CYS A 128 1.61 3.13 7.79
N VAL A 129 1.96 3.97 6.82
CA VAL A 129 2.59 3.53 5.56
C VAL A 129 3.95 2.86 5.83
N ILE A 130 4.78 3.49 6.64
CA ILE A 130 6.11 2.97 6.98
C ILE A 130 6.00 1.67 7.77
N GLY A 131 5.08 1.58 8.72
CA GLY A 131 4.81 0.36 9.49
C GLY A 131 4.40 -0.81 8.58
N HIS A 132 3.52 -0.56 7.61
CA HIS A 132 3.13 -1.56 6.61
C HIS A 132 4.31 -2.02 5.75
N LEU A 133 5.14 -1.09 5.29
CA LEU A 133 6.34 -1.42 4.51
C LEU A 133 7.31 -2.29 5.33
N ALA A 134 7.63 -1.86 6.54
CA ALA A 134 8.58 -2.54 7.41
C ALA A 134 8.11 -3.96 7.79
N GLU A 135 6.84 -4.11 8.20
CA GLU A 135 6.29 -5.40 8.59
C GLU A 135 6.26 -6.39 7.42
N ASN A 136 5.74 -5.96 6.27
CA ASN A 136 5.62 -6.83 5.10
C ASN A 136 7.00 -7.15 4.47
N ASP A 137 7.97 -6.23 4.57
CA ASP A 137 9.33 -6.46 4.08
C ASP A 137 10.05 -7.53 4.91
N VAL A 138 9.91 -7.50 6.23
CA VAL A 138 10.44 -8.54 7.13
C VAL A 138 9.82 -9.90 6.84
N ARG A 139 8.54 -9.94 6.47
CA ARG A 139 7.86 -11.19 6.09
C ARG A 139 8.15 -11.66 4.67
N GLY A 140 8.79 -10.82 3.84
CA GLY A 140 9.02 -11.10 2.43
C GLY A 140 7.74 -11.15 1.59
N GLU A 141 6.69 -10.47 2.03
CA GLU A 141 5.35 -10.53 1.42
C GLU A 141 5.10 -9.50 0.31
N LEU A 142 5.96 -8.50 0.15
CA LEU A 142 5.83 -7.48 -0.89
C LEU A 142 6.74 -7.77 -2.09
N SER A 143 6.16 -7.66 -3.27
CA SER A 143 6.92 -7.61 -4.52
C SER A 143 7.71 -6.29 -4.63
N PHE A 144 8.66 -6.22 -5.57
CA PHE A 144 9.43 -5.00 -5.79
C PHE A 144 8.54 -3.81 -6.16
N ILE A 145 7.54 -4.01 -7.02
CA ILE A 145 6.61 -2.96 -7.43
C ILE A 145 5.72 -2.47 -6.27
N GLU A 146 5.26 -3.37 -5.42
CA GLU A 146 4.47 -3.00 -4.24
C GLU A 146 5.29 -2.17 -3.25
N LYS A 147 6.58 -2.50 -3.04
CA LYS A 147 7.50 -1.66 -2.27
C LYS A 147 7.68 -0.29 -2.91
N ALA A 148 7.82 -0.24 -4.24
CA ALA A 148 7.96 1.01 -4.97
C ALA A 148 6.75 1.93 -4.77
N PHE A 149 5.52 1.41 -4.85
CA PHE A 149 4.31 2.17 -4.57
C PHE A 149 4.25 2.66 -3.13
N GLY A 150 4.62 1.83 -2.15
CA GLY A 150 4.66 2.24 -0.75
C GLY A 150 5.65 3.37 -0.49
N ILE A 151 6.82 3.34 -1.14
CA ILE A 151 7.83 4.41 -1.04
C ILE A 151 7.35 5.71 -1.68
N GLU A 152 6.73 5.65 -2.87
CA GLU A 152 6.13 6.83 -3.51
C GLU A 152 4.96 7.39 -2.70
N LYS A 153 4.18 6.55 -2.04
CA LYS A 153 3.14 7.00 -1.13
C LYS A 153 3.71 7.74 0.07
N ALA A 154 4.78 7.21 0.68
CA ALA A 154 5.48 7.89 1.77
C ALA A 154 6.06 9.24 1.30
N ARG A 155 6.61 9.30 0.07
CA ARG A 155 7.11 10.53 -0.53
C ARG A 155 6.00 11.58 -0.66
N ALA A 156 4.84 11.20 -1.21
CA ALA A 156 3.71 12.11 -1.36
C ALA A 156 3.25 12.69 -0.02
N ILE A 157 3.22 11.88 1.04
CA ILE A 157 2.86 12.35 2.39
C ILE A 157 3.91 13.33 2.94
N TYR A 158 5.22 13.04 2.74
CA TYR A 158 6.27 13.99 3.13
C TYR A 158 6.16 15.31 2.36
N GLU A 159 5.91 15.27 1.06
CA GLU A 159 5.74 16.47 0.23
C GLU A 159 4.53 17.29 0.66
N GLU A 160 3.42 16.65 1.01
CA GLU A 160 2.25 17.29 1.59
C GLU A 160 2.57 17.98 2.93
N GLN A 161 3.30 17.31 3.83
CA GLN A 161 3.68 17.84 5.15
C GLN A 161 4.69 18.99 5.05
N LEU A 162 5.64 18.91 4.11
CA LEU A 162 6.70 19.90 3.93
C LEU A 162 6.28 21.06 3.00
N GLY A 163 5.20 20.90 2.24
CA GLY A 163 4.73 21.88 1.25
C GLY A 163 5.68 22.09 0.07
N ARG A 164 6.55 21.12 -0.23
CA ARG A 164 7.51 21.14 -1.32
C ARG A 164 7.89 19.75 -1.80
N GLU A 165 8.47 19.65 -2.98
CA GLU A 165 9.02 18.41 -3.51
C GLU A 165 10.17 17.87 -2.65
N VAL A 166 10.23 16.53 -2.58
CA VAL A 166 11.26 15.78 -1.84
C VAL A 166 12.12 15.02 -2.83
N SER A 167 13.42 15.31 -2.83
CA SER A 167 14.38 14.59 -3.68
C SER A 167 14.56 13.14 -3.23
N GLN A 168 15.01 12.27 -4.15
CA GLN A 168 15.24 10.84 -3.83
C GLN A 168 16.28 10.61 -2.73
N ARG A 169 17.28 11.50 -2.61
CA ARG A 169 18.28 11.44 -1.54
C ARG A 169 17.68 11.85 -0.21
N GLU A 170 16.96 12.95 -0.20
CA GLU A 170 16.24 13.42 0.99
C GLU A 170 15.21 12.40 1.46
N LEU A 171 14.46 11.79 0.53
CA LEU A 171 13.53 10.71 0.87
C LEU A 171 14.24 9.52 1.53
N ALA A 172 15.43 9.14 1.07
CA ALA A 172 16.22 8.09 1.69
C ALA A 172 16.60 8.41 3.14
N ASP A 173 16.98 9.67 3.41
CA ASP A 173 17.32 10.13 4.75
C ASP A 173 16.06 10.16 5.66
N LEU A 174 14.95 10.70 5.18
CA LEU A 174 13.68 10.75 5.90
C LEU A 174 13.14 9.34 6.24
N LEU A 175 13.19 8.41 5.31
CA LEU A 175 12.79 7.02 5.54
C LEU A 175 13.69 6.33 6.56
N LYS A 176 14.99 6.60 6.51
CA LYS A 176 15.95 6.08 7.49
C LYS A 176 15.65 6.59 8.90
N GLU A 177 15.38 7.89 9.05
CA GLU A 177 14.99 8.50 10.34
C GLU A 177 13.67 7.92 10.86
N ALA A 178 12.74 7.60 9.97
CA ALA A 178 11.48 6.96 10.31
C ALA A 178 11.58 5.44 10.60
N GLY A 179 12.79 4.85 10.52
CA GLY A 179 13.04 3.45 10.85
C GLY A 179 12.92 2.48 9.67
N TYR A 180 12.80 2.98 8.44
CA TYR A 180 12.77 2.16 7.22
C TYR A 180 13.89 2.57 6.25
N PRO A 181 15.14 2.12 6.48
CA PRO A 181 16.27 2.54 5.67
C PRO A 181 16.23 1.95 4.25
N VAL A 182 16.18 2.82 3.24
CA VAL A 182 16.25 2.47 1.83
C VAL A 182 17.32 3.30 1.15
N HIS A 183 18.23 2.65 0.43
CA HIS A 183 19.27 3.37 -0.28
C HIS A 183 18.69 4.14 -1.47
N HIS A 184 19.16 5.39 -1.70
CA HIS A 184 18.66 6.27 -2.75
C HIS A 184 18.70 5.65 -4.16
N SER A 185 19.70 4.79 -4.46
CA SER A 185 19.76 4.08 -5.75
C SER A 185 18.63 3.04 -5.94
N ASN A 186 18.09 2.50 -4.85
CA ASN A 186 16.90 1.64 -4.91
C ASN A 186 15.65 2.48 -5.14
N ILE A 187 15.55 3.64 -4.48
CA ILE A 187 14.45 4.58 -4.71
C ILE A 187 14.44 5.03 -6.17
N SER A 188 15.59 5.41 -6.73
CA SER A 188 15.72 5.77 -8.14
C SER A 188 15.21 4.66 -9.08
N ARG A 189 15.57 3.41 -8.79
CA ARG A 189 15.10 2.25 -9.57
C ARG A 189 13.60 2.03 -9.41
N MET A 190 13.06 2.19 -8.21
CA MET A 190 11.63 2.08 -7.94
C MET A 190 10.82 3.12 -8.71
N VAL A 191 11.28 4.39 -8.69
CA VAL A 191 10.67 5.47 -9.48
C VAL A 191 10.69 5.14 -10.97
N ALA A 192 11.85 4.73 -11.51
CA ALA A 192 11.98 4.35 -12.92
C ALA A 192 11.08 3.15 -13.29
N THR A 193 10.87 2.21 -12.36
CA THR A 193 9.96 1.07 -12.58
C THR A 193 8.52 1.53 -12.69
N ILE A 194 8.08 2.42 -11.82
CA ILE A 194 6.72 2.98 -11.85
C ILE A 194 6.52 3.82 -13.12
N GLU A 195 7.49 4.64 -13.48
CA GLU A 195 7.38 5.57 -14.60
C GLU A 195 7.45 4.86 -15.96
N TYR A 196 8.39 3.92 -16.13
CA TYR A 196 8.74 3.37 -17.44
C TYR A 196 8.25 1.96 -17.71
N LEU A 197 8.00 1.15 -16.68
CA LEU A 197 7.61 -0.25 -16.84
C LEU A 197 6.16 -0.51 -16.44
N TRP A 198 5.71 0.04 -15.32
CA TRP A 198 4.38 -0.21 -14.79
C TRP A 198 3.23 0.09 -15.77
N PRO A 199 3.24 1.18 -16.57
CA PRO A 199 2.16 1.46 -17.50
C PRO A 199 1.98 0.41 -18.60
N TRP A 200 3.00 -0.40 -18.84
CA TRP A 200 3.10 -1.29 -19.98
C TRP A 200 3.10 -2.79 -19.64
N MET A 201 3.65 -3.17 -18.46
CA MET A 201 3.79 -4.56 -18.06
C MET A 201 3.43 -4.83 -16.59
N PRO A 202 2.21 -4.44 -16.16
CA PRO A 202 1.79 -4.58 -14.77
C PRO A 202 1.67 -6.05 -14.31
N ASN A 203 1.27 -6.97 -15.20
CA ASN A 203 1.12 -8.39 -14.84
C ASN A 203 2.47 -9.01 -14.50
N LEU A 204 3.48 -8.75 -15.32
CA LEU A 204 4.83 -9.26 -15.11
C LEU A 204 5.45 -8.70 -13.82
N LEU A 205 5.25 -7.41 -13.54
CA LEU A 205 5.74 -6.77 -12.31
C LEU A 205 5.01 -7.32 -11.06
N ASN A 206 3.70 -7.54 -11.14
CA ASN A 206 2.91 -8.10 -10.05
C ASN A 206 3.20 -9.59 -9.81
N SER A 207 3.65 -10.33 -10.82
CA SER A 207 4.02 -11.75 -10.66
C SER A 207 5.25 -11.96 -9.77
N GLY A 208 5.94 -10.87 -9.38
CA GLY A 208 7.09 -10.91 -8.49
C GLY A 208 8.44 -10.75 -9.20
N MET A 209 8.46 -10.07 -10.36
CA MET A 209 9.72 -9.73 -11.03
C MET A 209 10.69 -9.06 -10.04
N GLY A 210 11.86 -9.67 -9.87
CA GLY A 210 12.83 -9.26 -8.87
C GLY A 210 13.73 -8.09 -9.32
N ARG A 211 14.42 -7.50 -8.35
CA ARG A 211 15.35 -6.39 -8.56
C ARG A 211 16.38 -6.61 -9.69
N PRO A 212 17.03 -7.80 -9.87
CA PRO A 212 17.99 -8.02 -10.95
C PRO A 212 17.34 -7.87 -12.33
N GLN A 213 16.19 -8.49 -12.56
CA GLN A 213 15.47 -8.46 -13.82
C GLN A 213 15.00 -7.04 -14.16
N ILE A 214 14.44 -6.33 -13.18
CA ILE A 214 14.03 -4.92 -13.33
C ILE A 214 15.23 -4.05 -13.67
N THR A 215 16.39 -4.27 -13.03
CA THR A 215 17.62 -3.52 -13.33
C THR A 215 18.07 -3.73 -14.77
N GLN A 216 17.97 -4.96 -15.28
CA GLN A 216 18.30 -5.27 -16.68
C GLN A 216 17.34 -4.58 -17.65
N LEU A 217 16.04 -4.61 -17.37
CA LEU A 217 15.03 -3.94 -18.22
C LEU A 217 15.23 -2.43 -18.28
N ILE A 218 15.48 -1.79 -17.14
CA ILE A 218 15.72 -0.34 -17.07
C ILE A 218 17.03 0.01 -17.81
N ALA A 219 18.10 -0.79 -17.66
CA ALA A 219 19.35 -0.60 -18.37
C ALA A 219 19.16 -0.75 -19.89
N LEU A 220 18.42 -1.77 -20.31
CA LEU A 220 18.10 -2.00 -21.72
C LEU A 220 17.27 -0.85 -22.31
N ARG A 221 16.24 -0.37 -21.58
CA ARG A 221 15.47 0.80 -21.99
C ARG A 221 16.35 2.03 -22.16
N THR A 222 17.23 2.31 -21.19
CA THR A 222 18.12 3.47 -21.24
C THR A 222 19.09 3.39 -22.43
N ALA A 223 19.65 2.22 -22.70
CA ALA A 223 20.51 2.02 -23.85
C ALA A 223 19.76 2.18 -25.19
N ALA A 224 18.55 1.64 -25.27
CA ALA A 224 17.66 1.75 -26.44
C ALA A 224 17.25 3.21 -26.69
N GLU A 225 16.87 3.94 -25.67
CA GLU A 225 16.49 5.35 -25.75
C GLU A 225 17.65 6.23 -26.25
N LYS A 226 18.85 5.97 -25.73
CA LYS A 226 20.05 6.67 -26.18
C LYS A 226 20.38 6.38 -27.66
N ALA A 227 20.24 5.13 -28.08
CA ALA A 227 20.41 4.76 -29.49
C ALA A 227 19.36 5.44 -30.37
N TRP A 228 18.10 5.44 -29.94
CA TRP A 228 17.00 6.12 -30.63
C TRP A 228 17.26 7.61 -30.79
N GLN A 229 17.65 8.30 -29.72
CA GLN A 229 17.97 9.75 -29.76
C GLN A 229 19.14 10.04 -30.71
N THR A 230 20.20 9.22 -30.65
CA THR A 230 21.36 9.39 -31.53
C THR A 230 20.97 9.21 -33.00
N PHE A 231 20.14 8.23 -33.29
CA PHE A 231 19.67 7.98 -34.67
C PHE A 231 18.74 9.09 -35.13
N SER A 232 17.76 9.49 -34.34
CA SER A 232 16.78 10.53 -34.68
C SER A 232 17.42 11.90 -34.97
N GLN A 233 18.60 12.18 -34.41
CA GLN A 233 19.36 13.41 -34.71
C GLN A 233 20.06 13.36 -36.06
N ASN A 234 20.28 12.19 -36.65
CA ASN A 234 21.06 11.99 -37.86
C ASN A 234 20.21 11.66 -39.12
N VAL A 235 18.89 11.58 -38.98
CA VAL A 235 17.98 11.31 -40.11
C VAL A 235 17.31 12.58 -40.62
N ALA A 236 17.01 12.61 -41.88
CA ALA A 236 16.37 13.77 -42.54
C ALA A 236 14.90 13.93 -42.14
N LEU A 237 14.21 12.83 -41.81
CA LEU A 237 12.82 12.81 -41.41
C LEU A 237 12.75 12.22 -39.97
N PRO A 238 12.00 12.87 -39.04
CA PRO A 238 11.81 12.30 -37.74
C PRO A 238 11.03 10.98 -37.82
N PRO A 239 11.28 10.04 -36.85
CA PRO A 239 10.45 8.83 -36.73
C PRO A 239 8.97 9.20 -36.58
N GLU A 240 8.06 8.39 -37.18
CA GLU A 240 6.61 8.60 -37.07
C GLU A 240 6.07 8.30 -35.65
N GLN A 241 6.79 7.48 -34.89
CA GLN A 241 6.42 7.07 -33.53
C GLN A 241 7.42 7.61 -32.51
N GLU A 242 6.93 7.87 -31.31
CA GLU A 242 7.78 8.21 -30.18
C GLU A 242 8.43 6.95 -29.58
N PHE A 243 9.64 7.09 -29.04
CA PHE A 243 10.35 5.98 -28.41
C PHE A 243 9.51 5.24 -27.36
N ASN A 244 8.78 5.98 -26.53
CA ASN A 244 7.97 5.38 -25.45
C ASN A 244 6.82 4.53 -25.99
N ASP A 245 6.26 4.85 -27.17
CA ASP A 245 5.20 4.06 -27.77
C ASP A 245 5.75 2.74 -28.34
N VAL A 246 6.92 2.80 -28.98
CA VAL A 246 7.60 1.60 -29.50
C VAL A 246 8.02 0.69 -28.35
N PHE A 247 8.70 1.24 -27.34
CA PHE A 247 9.12 0.50 -26.16
C PHE A 247 7.92 -0.10 -25.40
N GLY A 248 6.89 0.72 -25.15
CA GLY A 248 5.67 0.29 -24.47
C GLY A 248 4.89 -0.77 -25.24
N GLY A 249 4.91 -0.72 -26.58
CA GLY A 249 4.32 -1.76 -27.43
C GLY A 249 4.97 -3.13 -27.22
N VAL A 250 6.30 -3.16 -27.19
CA VAL A 250 7.05 -4.38 -26.89
C VAL A 250 6.80 -4.86 -25.46
N CYS A 251 6.85 -3.94 -24.48
CA CYS A 251 6.56 -4.29 -23.08
C CYS A 251 5.19 -4.95 -22.94
N ARG A 252 4.14 -4.41 -23.57
CA ARG A 252 2.78 -5.00 -23.54
C ARG A 252 2.71 -6.39 -24.14
N ALA A 253 3.46 -6.62 -25.21
CA ALA A 253 3.50 -7.94 -25.86
C ALA A 253 4.15 -9.01 -24.97
N PHE A 254 5.00 -8.60 -24.02
CA PHE A 254 5.70 -9.46 -23.08
C PHE A 254 5.16 -9.39 -21.65
N ASP A 255 4.00 -8.78 -21.42
CA ASP A 255 3.37 -8.71 -20.09
C ASP A 255 2.67 -10.01 -19.71
N ASP A 256 3.38 -11.14 -19.87
CA ASP A 256 2.95 -12.48 -19.55
C ASP A 256 4.06 -13.19 -18.76
N PRO A 257 3.84 -13.43 -17.44
CA PRO A 257 4.82 -14.07 -16.58
C PRO A 257 5.25 -15.47 -17.03
N ASP A 258 4.35 -16.20 -17.68
CA ASP A 258 4.60 -17.59 -18.08
C ASP A 258 5.46 -17.68 -19.37
N HIS A 259 5.47 -16.63 -20.17
CA HIS A 259 6.13 -16.59 -21.47
C HIS A 259 7.26 -15.54 -21.56
N TYR A 260 7.54 -14.80 -20.50
CA TYR A 260 8.59 -13.79 -20.50
C TYR A 260 9.99 -14.40 -20.60
N SER A 261 10.76 -13.94 -21.58
CA SER A 261 12.19 -14.21 -21.75
C SER A 261 12.93 -12.91 -22.01
N ALA A 262 13.96 -12.62 -21.22
CA ALA A 262 14.76 -11.39 -21.33
C ALA A 262 15.51 -11.32 -22.66
N ASP A 263 15.98 -12.43 -23.18
CA ASP A 263 16.72 -12.49 -24.44
C ASP A 263 15.78 -12.23 -25.63
N ILE A 264 14.62 -12.90 -25.66
CA ILE A 264 13.61 -12.69 -26.71
C ILE A 264 13.07 -11.26 -26.64
N PHE A 265 12.81 -10.73 -25.43
CA PHE A 265 12.38 -9.33 -25.27
C PHE A 265 13.40 -8.35 -25.88
N LYS A 266 14.70 -8.58 -25.66
CA LYS A 266 15.77 -7.76 -26.22
C LYS A 266 15.80 -7.81 -27.76
N GLU A 267 15.66 -8.99 -28.33
CA GLU A 267 15.63 -9.18 -29.79
C GLU A 267 14.41 -8.48 -30.43
N GLU A 268 13.23 -8.66 -29.84
CA GLU A 268 12.01 -8.01 -30.31
C GLU A 268 12.06 -6.48 -30.16
N LEU A 269 12.67 -5.98 -29.07
CA LEU A 269 12.87 -4.54 -28.90
C LEU A 269 13.76 -3.98 -30.00
N ILE A 270 14.87 -4.64 -30.33
CA ILE A 270 15.76 -4.22 -31.39
C ILE A 270 15.01 -4.24 -32.74
N ALA A 271 14.27 -5.28 -33.03
CA ALA A 271 13.49 -5.38 -34.28
C ALA A 271 12.42 -4.27 -34.38
N ALA A 272 11.72 -3.99 -33.28
CA ALA A 272 10.70 -2.94 -33.23
C ALA A 272 11.30 -1.54 -33.44
N LEU A 273 12.47 -1.26 -32.82
CA LEU A 273 13.19 0.00 -33.00
C LEU A 273 13.67 0.19 -34.45
N LEU A 274 14.25 -0.85 -35.03
CA LEU A 274 14.70 -0.80 -36.42
C LEU A 274 13.53 -0.58 -37.41
N LYS A 275 12.38 -1.20 -37.14
CA LYS A 275 11.18 -1.04 -37.98
C LYS A 275 10.58 0.37 -37.87
N ALA A 276 10.68 1.01 -36.71
CA ALA A 276 10.11 2.32 -36.45
C ALA A 276 11.03 3.48 -36.90
N MET A 277 12.32 3.18 -37.15
CA MET A 277 13.28 4.15 -37.65
C MET A 277 13.12 4.25 -39.20
N PRO A 278 13.05 5.45 -39.78
CA PRO A 278 13.06 5.61 -41.21
C PRO A 278 14.38 5.12 -41.83
N ASP A 279 14.33 4.65 -43.08
CA ASP A 279 15.54 4.30 -43.82
C ASP A 279 16.48 5.53 -43.89
N PRO A 280 17.79 5.33 -43.81
CA PRO A 280 18.79 6.42 -43.78
C PRO A 280 18.82 7.24 -45.07
#